data_040414eeffd2340b3d34d1b9a276c2b6
#
_entry.id   040414eeffd2340b3d34d1b9a276c2b6
#
_cell.length_a   1.000
_cell.length_b   1.000
_cell.length_c   1.000
_cell.angle_alpha   90.00
_cell.angle_beta   90.00
_cell.angle_gamma   90.00
#
_symmetry.space_group_name_H-M   'P 1'
#
loop_
_entity.id
_entity.type
_entity.pdbx_description
1 polymer ?
#
loop_
_entity_poly.entity_id
_entity_poly.type
_entity_poly.pdbx_seq_one_letter_code
_entity_poly.pdbx_strand_id
1 'polypeptide(L)'
;MIAAGIRCWGAIQMANGASAQNLTGVWHGLYFYPIPRAPVSFVATLIETATTLSGTTHEPCTIGGRPNEILYATLVGRRWDSAVAFVKTYDGANPRYNAVAYEGTLSPDGTEIEGRWTVPRDWSGRFLMIRSTGQTETVARSVFERA
;
A
#
# COMPACT_ATOMS: atom_id res chain seq x y z
N MET A 1 -17.15 -34.47 -22.70
CA MET A 1 -16.82 -33.30 -23.55
C MET A 1 -17.40 -31.98 -23.03
N ILE A 2 -18.64 -31.98 -22.60
CA ILE A 2 -19.29 -30.76 -22.09
C ILE A 2 -18.64 -30.26 -20.81
N ALA A 3 -18.17 -31.16 -19.97
CA ALA A 3 -17.52 -30.79 -18.71
C ALA A 3 -16.20 -30.00 -18.90
N ALA A 4 -15.50 -30.25 -19.98
CA ALA A 4 -14.26 -29.53 -20.25
C ALA A 4 -14.50 -28.06 -20.60
N GLY A 5 -15.60 -27.78 -21.31
CA GLY A 5 -15.95 -26.40 -21.62
C GLY A 5 -16.30 -25.56 -20.39
N ILE A 6 -16.92 -26.16 -19.40
CA ILE A 6 -17.31 -25.49 -18.17
C ILE A 6 -16.06 -25.08 -17.36
N ARG A 7 -15.05 -25.93 -17.33
CA ARG A 7 -13.80 -25.62 -16.61
C ARG A 7 -13.07 -24.45 -17.21
N CYS A 8 -13.00 -24.37 -18.53
CA CYS A 8 -12.39 -23.23 -19.21
C CYS A 8 -13.13 -21.94 -18.88
N TRP A 9 -14.41 -22.00 -18.76
CA TRP A 9 -15.24 -20.85 -18.45
C TRP A 9 -14.95 -20.31 -17.04
N GLY A 10 -14.82 -21.18 -16.06
CA GLY A 10 -14.47 -20.78 -14.71
C GLY A 10 -13.10 -20.11 -14.63
N ALA A 11 -12.12 -20.64 -15.37
CA ALA A 11 -10.79 -20.06 -15.41
C ALA A 11 -10.80 -18.65 -16.01
N ILE A 12 -11.58 -18.42 -17.05
CA ILE A 12 -11.71 -17.09 -17.67
C ILE A 12 -12.30 -16.06 -16.68
N GLN A 13 -13.32 -16.47 -15.93
CA GLN A 13 -13.92 -15.59 -14.93
C GLN A 13 -12.95 -15.21 -13.83
N MET A 14 -12.14 -16.14 -13.34
CA MET A 14 -11.13 -15.86 -12.33
C MET A 14 -10.08 -14.90 -12.84
N ALA A 15 -9.63 -15.07 -14.08
CA ALA A 15 -8.65 -14.16 -14.68
C ALA A 15 -9.22 -12.74 -14.80
N ASN A 16 -10.47 -12.59 -15.18
CA ASN A 16 -11.11 -11.29 -15.27
C ASN A 16 -11.23 -10.62 -13.90
N GLY A 17 -11.60 -11.38 -12.86
CA GLY A 17 -11.66 -10.86 -11.50
C GLY A 17 -10.30 -10.36 -11.01
N ALA A 18 -9.23 -11.12 -11.25
CA ALA A 18 -7.88 -10.71 -10.88
C ALA A 18 -7.45 -9.45 -11.62
N SER A 19 -7.78 -9.32 -12.92
CA SER A 19 -7.47 -8.14 -13.72
C SER A 19 -8.19 -6.89 -13.19
N ALA A 20 -9.44 -7.03 -12.75
CA ALA A 20 -10.23 -5.92 -12.23
C ALA A 20 -9.68 -5.35 -10.92
N GLN A 21 -8.83 -6.10 -10.21
CA GLN A 21 -8.23 -5.68 -8.95
C GLN A 21 -6.76 -5.31 -9.07
N ASN A 22 -6.29 -4.95 -10.28
CA ASN A 22 -4.91 -4.52 -10.47
C ASN A 22 -4.61 -3.29 -9.60
N LEU A 23 -3.49 -3.29 -8.91
CA LEU A 23 -3.15 -2.25 -7.92
C LEU A 23 -2.51 -1.01 -8.53
N THR A 24 -2.27 -0.98 -9.83
CA THR A 24 -1.67 0.18 -10.48
C THR A 24 -2.53 1.42 -10.28
N GLY A 25 -1.93 2.49 -9.82
CA GLY A 25 -2.62 3.75 -9.58
C GLY A 25 -2.11 4.48 -8.35
N VAL A 26 -2.85 5.52 -7.96
CA VAL A 26 -2.53 6.36 -6.82
C VAL A 26 -3.31 5.90 -5.59
N TRP A 27 -2.60 5.84 -4.47
CA TRP A 27 -3.14 5.43 -3.18
C TRP A 27 -2.83 6.47 -2.13
N HIS A 28 -3.80 6.77 -1.27
CA HIS A 28 -3.61 7.63 -0.11
C HIS A 28 -3.49 6.76 1.12
N GLY A 29 -2.43 6.95 1.89
CA GLY A 29 -2.16 6.12 3.03
C GLY A 29 -1.97 6.87 4.34
N LEU A 30 -2.09 6.12 5.43
CA LEU A 30 -1.70 6.53 6.76
C LEU A 30 -0.91 5.41 7.40
N TYR A 31 0.14 5.75 8.13
CA TYR A 31 0.74 4.78 9.04
C TYR A 31 0.68 5.31 10.47
N PHE A 32 0.48 4.39 11.41
CA PHE A 32 0.25 4.68 12.81
C PHE A 32 1.43 4.18 13.63
N TYR A 33 1.89 5.03 14.54
CA TYR A 33 2.93 4.65 15.49
C TYR A 33 2.34 3.81 16.63
N PRO A 34 3.13 2.91 17.24
CA PRO A 34 2.68 2.17 18.43
C PRO A 34 2.73 2.98 19.72
N ILE A 35 2.95 4.28 19.62
CA ILE A 35 3.03 5.22 20.73
C ILE A 35 2.03 6.35 20.47
N PRO A 36 1.69 7.18 21.50
CA PRO A 36 0.74 8.29 21.31
C PRO A 36 1.38 9.43 20.50
N ARG A 37 1.39 9.27 19.21
CA ARG A 37 1.90 10.21 18.23
C ARG A 37 0.95 10.24 17.04
N ALA A 38 0.79 11.42 16.44
CA ALA A 38 -0.08 11.59 15.29
C ALA A 38 0.33 10.67 14.14
N PRO A 39 -0.62 10.06 13.42
CA PRO A 39 -0.32 9.27 12.26
C PRO A 39 0.27 10.13 11.13
N VAL A 40 0.99 9.50 10.24
CA VAL A 40 1.64 10.17 9.10
C VAL A 40 0.90 9.79 7.82
N SER A 41 0.47 10.80 7.06
CA SER A 41 -0.14 10.60 5.75
C SER A 41 0.95 10.48 4.69
N PHE A 42 0.68 9.66 3.67
CA PHE A 42 1.57 9.53 2.52
C PHE A 42 0.76 9.28 1.26
N VAL A 43 1.36 9.56 0.13
CA VAL A 43 0.79 9.24 -1.18
C VAL A 43 1.70 8.21 -1.84
N ALA A 44 1.12 7.14 -2.33
CA ALA A 44 1.83 6.10 -3.05
C ALA A 44 1.33 6.01 -4.49
N THR A 45 2.26 5.83 -5.41
CA THR A 45 1.95 5.46 -6.79
C THR A 45 2.47 4.04 -6.97
N LEU A 46 1.56 3.11 -7.24
CA LEU A 46 1.89 1.70 -7.42
C LEU A 46 1.80 1.30 -8.88
N ILE A 47 2.66 0.38 -9.26
CA ILE A 47 2.66 -0.29 -10.56
C ILE A 47 2.69 -1.79 -10.29
N GLU A 48 1.66 -2.48 -10.73
CA GLU A 48 1.60 -3.93 -10.64
C GLU A 48 1.82 -4.55 -12.01
N THR A 49 2.81 -5.44 -12.12
CA THR A 49 3.11 -6.17 -13.34
C THR A 49 3.25 -7.65 -12.97
N ALA A 50 2.32 -8.48 -13.44
CA ALA A 50 2.20 -9.88 -12.99
C ALA A 50 2.03 -9.92 -11.46
N THR A 51 2.96 -10.52 -10.72
CA THR A 51 2.92 -10.55 -9.25
C THR A 51 3.83 -9.51 -8.61
N THR A 52 4.56 -8.73 -9.40
CA THR A 52 5.53 -7.76 -8.89
C THR A 52 4.85 -6.42 -8.67
N LEU A 53 5.12 -5.82 -7.51
CA LEU A 53 4.75 -4.46 -7.19
C LEU A 53 5.98 -3.57 -7.17
N SER A 54 5.88 -2.42 -7.77
CA SER A 54 6.87 -1.35 -7.66
C SER A 54 6.15 -0.03 -7.48
N GLY A 55 6.85 0.98 -7.02
CA GLY A 55 6.25 2.28 -6.88
C GLY A 55 7.09 3.26 -6.11
N THR A 56 6.48 4.39 -5.81
CA THR A 56 7.10 5.48 -5.07
C THR A 56 6.11 6.02 -4.05
N THR A 57 6.65 6.60 -2.97
CA THR A 57 5.83 7.36 -2.01
C THR A 57 6.43 8.73 -1.77
N HIS A 58 5.57 9.65 -1.34
CA HIS A 58 6.02 10.88 -0.73
C HIS A 58 5.20 11.18 0.51
N GLU A 59 5.84 11.79 1.49
CA GLU A 59 5.22 12.09 2.78
C GLU A 59 5.92 13.26 3.46
N PRO A 60 5.25 13.99 4.38
CA PRO A 60 5.90 15.02 5.15
C PRO A 60 6.91 14.41 6.13
N CYS A 61 8.05 15.07 6.28
CA CYS A 61 9.04 14.69 7.30
C CYS A 61 8.53 15.10 8.68
N THR A 62 8.38 14.13 9.57
CA THR A 62 7.86 14.35 10.93
C THR A 62 8.90 14.14 12.02
N ILE A 63 10.09 13.65 11.67
CA ILE A 63 11.15 13.34 12.61
C ILE A 63 12.45 13.97 12.13
N GLY A 64 12.92 15.00 12.85
CA GLY A 64 14.27 15.55 12.68
C GLY A 64 14.54 16.26 11.36
N GLY A 65 13.52 16.59 10.60
CA GLY A 65 13.67 17.28 9.32
C GLY A 65 13.43 18.78 9.42
N ARG A 66 13.58 19.45 8.29
CA ARG A 66 13.24 20.87 8.17
C ARG A 66 11.71 21.03 8.07
N PRO A 67 11.16 22.19 8.46
CA PRO A 67 9.76 22.48 8.21
C PRO A 67 9.43 22.33 6.72
N ASN A 68 8.29 21.65 6.44
CA ASN A 68 7.80 21.41 5.09
C ASN A 68 8.70 20.51 4.22
N GLU A 69 9.62 19.80 4.82
CA GLU A 69 10.43 18.82 4.09
C GLU A 69 9.56 17.63 3.67
N ILE A 70 9.75 17.19 2.44
CA ILE A 70 9.06 16.01 1.90
C ILE A 70 10.06 14.87 1.79
N LEU A 71 9.66 13.70 2.29
CA LEU A 71 10.44 12.48 2.15
C LEU A 71 9.90 11.67 0.98
N TYR A 72 10.82 11.18 0.16
CA TYR A 72 10.52 10.30 -0.97
C TYR A 72 11.07 8.92 -0.68
N ALA A 73 10.35 7.91 -1.15
CA ALA A 73 10.77 6.53 -1.00
C ALA A 73 10.36 5.71 -2.22
N THR A 74 11.04 4.58 -2.41
CA THR A 74 10.67 3.58 -3.41
C THR A 74 10.02 2.39 -2.74
N LEU A 75 9.12 1.73 -3.46
CA LEU A 75 8.44 0.51 -3.04
C LEU A 75 8.79 -0.62 -4.00
N VAL A 76 9.15 -1.77 -3.45
CA VAL A 76 9.36 -2.99 -4.22
C VAL A 76 8.75 -4.16 -3.45
N GLY A 77 7.93 -4.95 -4.11
CA GLY A 77 7.28 -6.05 -3.44
C GLY A 77 6.50 -6.97 -4.36
N ARG A 78 5.53 -7.64 -3.79
CA ARG A 78 4.74 -8.67 -4.46
C ARG A 78 3.31 -8.70 -3.95
N ARG A 79 2.48 -9.31 -4.77
CA ARG A 79 1.11 -9.59 -4.41
C ARG A 79 0.77 -11.06 -4.69
N TRP A 80 0.01 -11.68 -3.77
CA TRP A 80 -0.56 -13.02 -3.92
C TRP A 80 -2.05 -12.92 -3.57
N ASP A 81 -2.93 -12.94 -4.57
CA ASP A 81 -4.36 -12.75 -4.36
C ASP A 81 -4.63 -11.48 -3.55
N SER A 82 -5.07 -11.61 -2.31
CA SER A 82 -5.32 -10.47 -1.42
C SER A 82 -4.12 -10.10 -0.55
N ALA A 83 -3.09 -10.92 -0.50
CA ALA A 83 -1.90 -10.63 0.30
C ALA A 83 -0.96 -9.71 -0.46
N VAL A 84 -0.54 -8.62 0.19
CA VAL A 84 0.34 -7.61 -0.38
C VAL A 84 1.53 -7.42 0.55
N ALA A 85 2.73 -7.46 0.01
CA ALA A 85 3.94 -7.23 0.78
C ALA A 85 4.92 -6.38 -0.03
N PHE A 86 5.49 -5.36 0.58
CA PHE A 86 6.51 -4.55 -0.07
C PHE A 86 7.49 -3.97 0.95
N VAL A 87 8.66 -3.61 0.46
CA VAL A 87 9.67 -2.90 1.23
C VAL A 87 9.70 -1.46 0.73
N LYS A 88 9.59 -0.53 1.65
CA LYS A 88 9.69 0.91 1.42
C LYS A 88 11.08 1.35 1.82
N THR A 89 11.82 1.91 0.86
CA THR A 89 13.19 2.38 1.08
C THR A 89 13.23 3.87 0.83
N TYR A 90 13.55 4.63 1.87
CA TYR A 90 13.65 6.09 1.75
C TYR A 90 14.86 6.51 0.94
N ASP A 91 14.70 7.55 0.15
CA ASP A 91 15.78 8.14 -0.63
C ASP A 91 16.75 8.89 0.29
N GLY A 92 18.02 8.86 -0.05
CA GLY A 92 19.04 9.56 0.70
C GLY A 92 19.75 8.67 1.71
N ALA A 93 20.74 9.23 2.39
CA ALA A 93 21.65 8.52 3.28
C ALA A 93 21.31 8.69 4.76
N ASN A 94 20.12 9.16 5.12
CA ASN A 94 19.77 9.37 6.52
C ASN A 94 19.51 8.02 7.21
N PRO A 95 20.34 7.63 8.20
CA PRO A 95 20.21 6.31 8.84
C PRO A 95 18.94 6.17 9.70
N ARG A 96 18.21 7.25 9.96
CA ARG A 96 16.91 7.19 10.66
C ARG A 96 15.79 6.65 9.80
N TYR A 97 15.97 6.71 8.49
CA TYR A 97 14.97 6.29 7.52
C TYR A 97 15.47 5.06 6.79
N ASN A 98 15.50 3.95 7.51
CA ASN A 98 15.86 2.65 6.95
C ASN A 98 14.72 2.06 6.12
N ALA A 99 14.99 0.92 5.52
CA ALA A 99 13.95 0.17 4.84
C ALA A 99 12.87 -0.29 5.84
N VAL A 100 11.62 -0.18 5.44
CA VAL A 100 10.46 -0.55 6.25
C VAL A 100 9.67 -1.62 5.50
N ALA A 101 9.40 -2.73 6.15
CA ALA A 101 8.59 -3.82 5.59
C ALA A 101 7.11 -3.54 5.83
N TYR A 102 6.30 -3.70 4.78
CA TYR A 102 4.84 -3.57 4.84
C TYR A 102 4.21 -4.89 4.44
N GLU A 103 3.28 -5.36 5.24
CA GLU A 103 2.48 -6.55 4.95
C GLU A 103 1.02 -6.24 5.20
N GLY A 104 0.19 -6.47 4.21
CA GLY A 104 -1.21 -6.12 4.31
C GLY A 104 -2.12 -7.03 3.49
N THR A 105 -3.39 -6.72 3.59
CA THR A 105 -4.45 -7.46 2.91
C THR A 105 -5.28 -6.48 2.07
N LEU A 106 -5.47 -6.82 0.81
CA LEU A 106 -6.33 -6.08 -0.10
C LEU A 106 -7.78 -6.43 0.20
N SER A 107 -8.64 -5.41 0.29
CA SER A 107 -10.08 -5.61 0.47
C SER A 107 -10.70 -6.32 -0.74
N PRO A 108 -11.84 -7.02 -0.55
CA PRO A 108 -12.50 -7.74 -1.65
C PRO A 108 -12.85 -6.88 -2.86
N ASP A 109 -13.16 -5.60 -2.64
CA ASP A 109 -13.48 -4.66 -3.72
C ASP A 109 -12.24 -4.01 -4.35
N GLY A 110 -11.03 -4.32 -3.83
CA GLY A 110 -9.79 -3.81 -4.39
C GLY A 110 -9.50 -2.34 -4.09
N THR A 111 -10.17 -1.74 -3.12
CA THR A 111 -10.06 -0.31 -2.84
C THR A 111 -9.22 0.04 -1.62
N GLU A 112 -8.94 -0.92 -0.75
CA GLU A 112 -8.20 -0.69 0.48
C GLU A 112 -7.14 -1.76 0.69
N ILE A 113 -6.00 -1.35 1.24
CA ILE A 113 -4.96 -2.26 1.74
C ILE A 113 -4.71 -1.86 3.19
N GLU A 114 -4.84 -2.81 4.11
CA GLU A 114 -4.52 -2.56 5.51
C GLU A 114 -3.63 -3.65 6.06
N GLY A 115 -2.80 -3.30 7.02
CA GLY A 115 -1.87 -4.25 7.60
C GLY A 115 -0.90 -3.60 8.56
N ARG A 116 0.32 -4.08 8.54
CA ARG A 116 1.35 -3.70 9.49
C ARG A 116 2.65 -3.33 8.78
N TRP A 117 3.28 -2.28 9.26
CA TRP A 117 4.64 -1.93 8.89
C TRP A 117 5.59 -2.36 10.01
N THR A 118 6.83 -2.68 9.66
CA THR A 118 7.84 -3.12 10.60
C THR A 118 9.21 -2.56 10.22
N VAL A 119 9.85 -1.91 11.16
CA VAL A 119 11.27 -1.58 11.09
C VAL A 119 12.00 -2.71 11.81
N PRO A 120 12.84 -3.50 11.11
CA PRO A 120 13.48 -4.65 11.73
C PRO A 120 14.24 -4.30 13.00
N ARG A 121 14.02 -5.09 14.07
CA ARG A 121 14.67 -4.97 15.38
C ARG A 121 14.35 -3.68 16.14
N ASP A 122 13.35 -2.93 15.69
CA ASP A 122 12.98 -1.69 16.35
C ASP A 122 11.51 -1.72 16.74
N TRP A 123 10.61 -1.34 15.85
CA TRP A 123 9.20 -1.28 16.17
C TRP A 123 8.32 -1.57 14.96
N SER A 124 7.03 -1.67 15.23
CA SER A 124 6.03 -1.90 14.19
C SER A 124 4.75 -1.14 14.52
N GLY A 125 3.93 -0.94 13.52
CA GLY A 125 2.65 -0.29 13.66
C GLY A 125 1.70 -0.72 12.54
N ARG A 126 0.54 -0.09 12.50
CA ARG A 126 -0.48 -0.37 11.49
C ARG A 126 -0.39 0.62 10.33
N PHE A 127 -0.93 0.23 9.19
CA PHE A 127 -1.11 1.15 8.06
C PHE A 127 -2.43 0.87 7.34
N LEU A 128 -2.87 1.88 6.62
CA LEU A 128 -4.04 1.81 5.76
C LEU A 128 -3.74 2.57 4.48
N MET A 129 -4.07 2.00 3.33
CA MET A 129 -3.99 2.68 2.04
C MET A 129 -5.36 2.59 1.37
N ILE A 130 -5.81 3.68 0.81
CA ILE A 130 -7.09 3.77 0.11
C ILE A 130 -6.82 4.24 -1.32
N ARG A 131 -7.37 3.50 -2.28
CA ARG A 131 -7.21 3.83 -3.69
C ARG A 131 -7.85 5.18 -4.01
N SER A 132 -7.09 6.02 -4.69
CA SER A 132 -7.63 7.31 -5.16
C SER A 132 -8.65 7.07 -6.27
N THR A 133 -9.85 7.62 -6.07
CA THR A 133 -10.93 7.52 -7.06
C THR A 133 -11.22 8.88 -7.71
N GLY A 134 -10.39 9.89 -7.43
CA GLY A 134 -10.68 11.27 -7.80
C GLY A 134 -11.62 11.97 -6.83
N GLN A 135 -12.04 11.30 -5.75
CA GLN A 135 -12.92 11.87 -4.71
C GLN A 135 -12.11 12.03 -3.41
N THR A 136 -11.29 13.04 -3.38
CA THR A 136 -10.33 13.28 -2.30
C THR A 136 -11.00 13.38 -0.92
N GLU A 137 -12.15 14.02 -0.83
CA GLU A 137 -12.87 14.16 0.43
C GLU A 137 -13.30 12.81 1.00
N THR A 138 -13.84 11.93 0.16
CA THR A 138 -14.26 10.59 0.57
C THR A 138 -13.08 9.77 1.07
N VAL A 139 -11.95 9.82 0.36
CA VAL A 139 -10.73 9.11 0.76
C VAL A 139 -10.23 9.64 2.10
N ALA A 140 -10.12 10.96 2.26
CA ALA A 140 -9.66 11.57 3.49
C ALA A 140 -10.54 11.20 4.69
N ARG A 141 -11.86 11.22 4.49
CA ARG A 141 -12.80 10.85 5.55
C ARG A 141 -12.69 9.39 5.97
N SER A 142 -12.59 8.48 5.01
CA SER A 142 -12.44 7.05 5.29
C SER A 142 -11.16 6.76 6.07
N VAL A 143 -10.06 7.38 5.67
CA VAL A 143 -8.78 7.23 6.37
C VAL A 143 -8.87 7.78 7.78
N PHE A 144 -9.48 8.93 7.96
CA PHE A 144 -9.66 9.57 9.28
C PHE A 144 -10.52 8.72 10.21
N GLU A 145 -11.62 8.17 9.74
CA GLU A 145 -12.51 7.34 10.53
C GLU A 145 -11.83 6.07 11.08
N ARG A 146 -10.85 5.55 10.34
CA ARG A 146 -10.11 4.37 10.77
C ARG A 146 -8.92 4.68 11.69
N ALA A 147 -8.54 5.93 11.74
CA ALA A 147 -7.47 6.37 12.61
C ALA A 147 -7.94 6.46 14.04
#